data_2c36819f238320d3822b92ca1a78e48d
#
_entry.id   2c36819f238320d3822b92ca1a78e48d
#
_cell.length_a   1.000
_cell.length_b   1.000
_cell.length_c   1.000
_cell.angle_alpha   90.00
_cell.angle_beta   90.00
_cell.angle_gamma   90.00
#
_symmetry.space_group_name_H-M   'P 1'
#
loop_
_entity.id
_entity.type
_entity.pdbx_description
1 polymer ?
#
loop_
_entity_poly.entity_id
_entity_poly.type
_entity_poly.pdbx_seq_one_letter_code
_entity_poly.pdbx_strand_id
1 'polypeptide(L)'
;SIAAEHHHEFATLEHLLLAMLEDKDALDVMHGCKLDVSRLREMLETYIDDEMDELVSEADEIEVQPTASFSRVVQRAIIHTQSSGRGSATGANVLIAMYSERESHAVWFLTSLEMTRLDAISFISHGNGLSVEGGETADEDLETAENKTGKDALSQYAVDLIAKAIEGNIDPLIGRSAEVDRTIQILCRRTKNNPLYVGDPGVGKTAIAEGLAQRIVDGTVPEILKSAVIYSLDM
;
A
#
# COMPACT_ATOMS: atom_id res chain seq x y z
N SER A 1 14.63 -19.72 14.71
CA SER A 1 14.15 -18.31 14.70
C SER A 1 15.18 -17.44 15.39
N ILE A 2 15.42 -16.23 14.88
CA ILE A 2 16.45 -15.32 15.39
C ILE A 2 16.31 -15.12 16.91
N ALA A 3 15.11 -14.86 17.42
CA ALA A 3 14.90 -14.72 18.86
C ALA A 3 15.28 -15.98 19.66
N ALA A 4 15.02 -17.19 19.13
CA ALA A 4 15.41 -18.43 19.77
C ALA A 4 16.95 -18.64 19.75
N GLU A 5 17.65 -18.16 18.73
CA GLU A 5 19.11 -18.24 18.62
C GLU A 5 19.82 -17.37 19.66
N HIS A 6 19.18 -16.24 20.03
CA HIS A 6 19.65 -15.35 21.10
C HIS A 6 19.04 -15.69 22.48
N HIS A 7 18.33 -16.82 22.61
CA HIS A 7 17.68 -17.23 23.86
C HIS A 7 16.64 -16.22 24.41
N HIS A 8 15.98 -15.46 23.55
CA HIS A 8 14.95 -14.49 23.92
C HIS A 8 13.56 -15.12 24.01
N GLU A 9 12.83 -14.85 25.09
CA GLU A 9 11.44 -15.31 25.28
C GLU A 9 10.46 -14.59 24.33
N PHE A 10 10.80 -13.39 23.86
CA PHE A 10 9.92 -12.58 23.02
C PHE A 10 10.55 -12.24 21.67
N ALA A 11 9.79 -12.45 20.59
CA ALA A 11 10.13 -11.93 19.29
C ALA A 11 9.64 -10.48 19.16
N THR A 12 10.57 -9.54 19.05
CA THR A 12 10.32 -8.10 18.91
C THR A 12 10.35 -7.64 17.44
N LEU A 13 10.11 -6.36 17.19
CA LEU A 13 10.21 -5.79 15.84
C LEU A 13 11.64 -5.75 15.31
N GLU A 14 12.63 -5.68 16.19
CA GLU A 14 14.05 -5.71 15.85
C GLU A 14 14.44 -7.08 15.31
N HIS A 15 13.98 -8.17 15.94
CA HIS A 15 14.13 -9.54 15.41
C HIS A 15 13.42 -9.69 14.05
N LEU A 16 12.21 -9.11 13.91
CA LEU A 16 11.49 -9.14 12.64
C LEU A 16 12.27 -8.40 11.56
N LEU A 17 12.79 -7.20 11.84
CA LEU A 17 13.56 -6.41 10.89
C LEU A 17 14.86 -7.13 10.50
N LEU A 18 15.54 -7.77 11.45
CA LEU A 18 16.74 -8.58 11.15
C LEU A 18 16.39 -9.78 10.24
N ALA A 19 15.27 -10.47 10.48
CA ALA A 19 14.81 -11.55 9.61
C ALA A 19 14.45 -11.04 8.20
N MET A 20 13.95 -9.82 8.07
CA MET A 20 13.62 -9.22 6.78
C MET A 20 14.85 -8.87 5.94
N LEU A 21 16.05 -8.83 6.52
CA LEU A 21 17.30 -8.74 5.76
C LEU A 21 17.65 -10.02 4.97
N GLU A 22 16.86 -11.08 5.12
CA GLU A 22 16.95 -12.32 4.34
C GLU A 22 15.77 -12.50 3.40
N ASP A 23 14.75 -11.64 3.51
CA ASP A 23 13.58 -11.64 2.62
C ASP A 23 13.84 -10.83 1.36
N LYS A 24 13.63 -11.45 0.21
CA LYS A 24 13.92 -10.83 -1.10
C LYS A 24 13.12 -9.54 -1.32
N ASP A 25 11.82 -9.56 -1.03
CA ASP A 25 10.95 -8.42 -1.32
C ASP A 25 11.26 -7.21 -0.42
N ALA A 26 11.60 -7.47 0.85
CA ALA A 26 12.04 -6.43 1.77
C ALA A 26 13.42 -5.86 1.38
N LEU A 27 14.37 -6.73 0.99
CA LEU A 27 15.70 -6.32 0.53
C LEU A 27 15.63 -5.47 -0.73
N ASP A 28 14.78 -5.83 -1.70
CA ASP A 28 14.60 -5.06 -2.93
C ASP A 28 14.11 -3.63 -2.62
N VAL A 29 13.21 -3.47 -1.65
CA VAL A 29 12.76 -2.15 -1.17
C VAL A 29 13.91 -1.39 -0.48
N MET A 30 14.64 -2.04 0.41
CA MET A 30 15.76 -1.43 1.15
C MET A 30 16.86 -0.95 0.19
N HIS A 31 17.24 -1.77 -0.79
CA HIS A 31 18.22 -1.40 -1.82
C HIS A 31 17.69 -0.28 -2.73
N GLY A 32 16.41 -0.33 -3.11
CA GLY A 32 15.77 0.72 -3.91
C GLY A 32 15.74 2.07 -3.20
N CYS A 33 15.60 2.06 -1.87
CA CYS A 33 15.72 3.25 -1.02
C CYS A 33 17.19 3.63 -0.72
N LYS A 34 18.18 2.92 -1.29
CA LYS A 34 19.62 3.13 -1.07
C LYS A 34 20.05 2.97 0.39
N LEU A 35 19.34 2.16 1.16
CA LEU A 35 19.66 1.86 2.54
C LEU A 35 20.94 1.00 2.59
N ASP A 36 21.86 1.33 3.50
CA ASP A 36 23.03 0.49 3.79
C ASP A 36 22.59 -0.72 4.65
N VAL A 37 22.27 -1.82 3.95
CA VAL A 37 21.81 -3.08 4.58
C VAL A 37 22.87 -3.66 5.52
N SER A 38 24.17 -3.53 5.18
CA SER A 38 25.25 -4.04 6.00
C SER A 38 25.34 -3.27 7.32
N ARG A 39 25.19 -1.96 7.25
CA ARG A 39 25.18 -1.09 8.43
C ARG A 39 23.94 -1.34 9.30
N LEU A 40 22.77 -1.53 8.68
CA LEU A 40 21.54 -1.85 9.40
C LEU A 40 21.67 -3.19 10.14
N ARG A 41 22.27 -4.21 9.51
CA ARG A 41 22.52 -5.51 10.16
C ARG A 41 23.41 -5.37 11.38
N GLU A 42 24.55 -4.68 11.25
CA GLU A 42 25.48 -4.44 12.34
C GLU A 42 24.79 -3.74 13.54
N MET A 43 23.99 -2.71 13.26
CA MET A 43 23.25 -1.97 14.29
C MET A 43 22.22 -2.84 15.00
N LEU A 44 21.48 -3.69 14.25
CA LEU A 44 20.48 -4.58 14.81
C LEU A 44 21.11 -5.71 15.65
N GLU A 45 22.17 -6.35 15.15
CA GLU A 45 22.88 -7.40 15.88
C GLU A 45 23.46 -6.84 17.18
N THR A 46 24.14 -5.71 17.11
CA THR A 46 24.67 -5.04 18.32
C THR A 46 23.55 -4.71 19.32
N TYR A 47 22.42 -4.19 18.85
CA TYR A 47 21.31 -3.83 19.73
C TYR A 47 20.66 -5.07 20.37
N ILE A 48 20.50 -6.14 19.62
CA ILE A 48 19.91 -7.40 20.11
C ILE A 48 20.83 -8.04 21.15
N ASP A 49 22.15 -7.98 20.92
CA ASP A 49 23.14 -8.60 21.81
C ASP A 49 23.40 -7.76 23.08
N ASP A 50 23.39 -6.43 23.00
CA ASP A 50 23.82 -5.55 24.10
C ASP A 50 22.64 -4.96 24.90
N GLU A 51 21.50 -4.70 24.28
CA GLU A 51 20.40 -3.94 24.90
C GLU A 51 19.16 -4.80 25.18
N MET A 52 19.14 -6.07 24.75
CA MET A 52 18.01 -6.97 24.97
C MET A 52 18.27 -8.07 25.99
N ASP A 53 19.28 -7.94 26.84
CA ASP A 53 19.64 -8.91 27.90
C ASP A 53 18.47 -9.25 28.83
N GLU A 54 17.51 -8.31 29.03
CA GLU A 54 16.31 -8.52 29.85
C GLU A 54 15.35 -9.56 29.26
N LEU A 55 15.47 -9.87 27.97
CA LEU A 55 14.61 -10.85 27.27
C LEU A 55 15.22 -12.27 27.26
N VAL A 56 16.45 -12.42 27.74
CA VAL A 56 17.16 -13.71 27.76
C VAL A 56 16.54 -14.63 28.81
N SER A 57 16.16 -15.82 28.41
CA SER A 57 15.64 -16.87 29.28
C SER A 57 16.73 -17.87 29.65
N GLU A 58 16.76 -18.30 30.91
CA GLU A 58 17.66 -19.35 31.40
C GLU A 58 17.09 -20.77 31.12
N ALA A 59 15.95 -20.89 30.46
CA ALA A 59 15.32 -22.19 30.18
C ALA A 59 15.99 -22.91 29.00
N ASP A 60 16.19 -24.23 29.11
CA ASP A 60 16.76 -25.06 28.04
C ASP A 60 15.86 -25.15 26.79
N GLU A 61 14.54 -25.01 26.95
CA GLU A 61 13.58 -24.94 25.86
C GLU A 61 12.76 -23.67 25.99
N ILE A 62 12.88 -22.77 24.99
CA ILE A 62 12.21 -21.49 24.96
C ILE A 62 11.08 -21.53 23.94
N GLU A 63 9.85 -21.34 24.37
CA GLU A 63 8.72 -21.07 23.50
C GLU A 63 8.65 -19.54 23.22
N VAL A 64 9.25 -19.12 22.10
CA VAL A 64 9.30 -17.70 21.71
C VAL A 64 7.91 -17.18 21.41
N GLN A 65 7.49 -16.13 22.11
CA GLN A 65 6.20 -15.48 21.89
C GLN A 65 6.36 -14.13 21.15
N PRO A 66 5.52 -13.85 20.16
CA PRO A 66 5.56 -12.56 19.50
C PRO A 66 5.05 -11.45 20.44
N THR A 67 5.73 -10.31 20.49
CA THR A 67 5.25 -9.13 21.20
C THR A 67 3.97 -8.58 20.58
N ALA A 68 3.23 -7.77 21.34
CA ALA A 68 2.01 -7.13 20.86
C ALA A 68 2.26 -6.24 19.63
N SER A 69 3.39 -5.52 19.57
CA SER A 69 3.80 -4.70 18.43
C SER A 69 4.13 -5.55 17.21
N PHE A 70 4.85 -6.68 17.38
CA PHE A 70 5.09 -7.65 16.31
C PHE A 70 3.77 -8.15 15.70
N SER A 71 2.86 -8.60 16.56
CA SER A 71 1.55 -9.12 16.12
C SER A 71 0.72 -8.06 15.40
N ARG A 72 0.71 -6.81 15.88
CA ARG A 72 0.01 -5.68 15.21
C ARG A 72 0.57 -5.38 13.83
N VAL A 73 1.90 -5.36 13.68
CA VAL A 73 2.55 -5.08 12.38
C VAL A 73 2.18 -6.15 11.37
N VAL A 74 2.31 -7.43 11.73
CA VAL A 74 1.97 -8.55 10.83
C VAL A 74 0.48 -8.53 10.47
N GLN A 75 -0.40 -8.32 11.46
CA GLN A 75 -1.83 -8.25 11.22
C GLN A 75 -2.19 -7.07 10.29
N ARG A 76 -1.58 -5.90 10.48
CA ARG A 76 -1.78 -4.73 9.63
C ARG A 76 -1.33 -4.98 8.20
N ALA A 77 -0.18 -5.63 8.00
CA ALA A 77 0.29 -6.00 6.67
C ALA A 77 -0.70 -6.93 5.96
N ILE A 78 -1.24 -7.93 6.68
CA ILE A 78 -2.24 -8.86 6.13
C ILE A 78 -3.54 -8.14 5.75
N ILE A 79 -4.09 -7.31 6.66
CA ILE A 79 -5.32 -6.55 6.40
C ILE A 79 -5.15 -5.63 5.20
N HIS A 80 -4.02 -4.90 5.12
CA HIS A 80 -3.73 -4.02 4.00
C HIS A 80 -3.64 -4.77 2.67
N THR A 81 -3.05 -5.97 2.67
CA THR A 81 -2.94 -6.80 1.47
C THR A 81 -4.30 -7.35 1.03
N GLN A 82 -5.12 -7.79 1.98
CA GLN A 82 -6.47 -8.27 1.70
C GLN A 82 -7.38 -7.16 1.14
N SER A 83 -7.31 -5.95 1.71
CA SER A 83 -8.11 -4.81 1.24
C SER A 83 -7.70 -4.34 -0.16
N SER A 84 -6.41 -4.52 -0.53
CA SER A 84 -5.91 -4.18 -1.86
C SER A 84 -6.10 -5.29 -2.91
N GLY A 85 -6.80 -6.38 -2.59
CA GLY A 85 -7.05 -7.48 -3.52
C GLY A 85 -5.81 -8.30 -3.90
N ARG A 86 -4.68 -8.12 -3.20
CA ARG A 86 -3.44 -8.88 -3.40
C ARG A 86 -3.48 -10.16 -2.58
N GLY A 87 -3.16 -11.29 -3.20
CA GLY A 87 -3.39 -12.63 -2.62
C GLY A 87 -2.56 -12.98 -1.38
N SER A 88 -1.38 -12.37 -1.16
CA SER A 88 -0.51 -12.67 -0.02
C SER A 88 0.28 -11.43 0.42
N ALA A 89 0.51 -11.31 1.74
CA ALA A 89 1.39 -10.28 2.29
C ALA A 89 2.85 -10.67 2.03
N THR A 90 3.64 -9.72 1.50
CA THR A 90 5.07 -9.87 1.24
C THR A 90 5.89 -9.16 2.32
N GLY A 91 7.21 -9.43 2.40
CA GLY A 91 8.12 -8.72 3.29
C GLY A 91 8.07 -7.19 3.09
N ALA A 92 7.89 -6.73 1.86
CA ALA A 92 7.70 -5.31 1.56
C ALA A 92 6.47 -4.70 2.25
N ASN A 93 5.35 -5.43 2.32
CA ASN A 93 4.15 -4.98 3.02
C ASN A 93 4.37 -4.92 4.55
N VAL A 94 5.09 -5.90 5.10
CA VAL A 94 5.45 -5.93 6.52
C VAL A 94 6.39 -4.76 6.87
N LEU A 95 7.37 -4.47 6.02
CA LEU A 95 8.29 -3.35 6.18
C LEU A 95 7.55 -2.00 6.25
N ILE A 96 6.59 -1.76 5.34
CA ILE A 96 5.76 -0.54 5.38
C ILE A 96 4.91 -0.49 6.65
N ALA A 97 4.30 -1.62 7.05
CA ALA A 97 3.46 -1.69 8.23
C ALA A 97 4.25 -1.40 9.51
N MET A 98 5.55 -1.75 9.55
CA MET A 98 6.44 -1.50 10.68
C MET A 98 6.57 -0.02 11.03
N TYR A 99 6.56 0.88 10.05
CA TYR A 99 6.60 2.34 10.28
C TYR A 99 5.41 2.89 11.08
N SER A 100 4.38 2.09 11.32
CA SER A 100 3.27 2.49 12.19
C SER A 100 3.63 2.46 13.68
N GLU A 101 4.63 1.67 14.05
CA GLU A 101 5.15 1.56 15.43
C GLU A 101 6.32 2.55 15.62
N ARG A 102 6.01 3.85 15.61
CA ARG A 102 6.99 4.96 15.55
C ARG A 102 7.98 4.99 16.71
N GLU A 103 7.62 4.40 17.83
CA GLU A 103 8.44 4.37 19.05
C GLU A 103 9.36 3.14 19.13
N SER A 104 9.34 2.24 18.12
CA SER A 104 10.23 1.07 18.09
C SER A 104 11.63 1.44 17.63
N HIS A 105 12.62 0.77 18.18
CA HIS A 105 14.01 0.90 17.74
C HIS A 105 14.19 0.44 16.28
N ALA A 106 13.40 -0.54 15.83
CA ALA A 106 13.40 -0.96 14.44
C ALA A 106 13.12 0.21 13.47
N VAL A 107 12.11 1.04 13.74
CA VAL A 107 11.81 2.23 12.94
C VAL A 107 12.86 3.31 13.12
N TRP A 108 13.44 3.43 14.31
CA TRP A 108 14.52 4.37 14.55
C TRP A 108 15.78 4.01 13.72
N PHE A 109 16.15 2.74 13.61
CA PHE A 109 17.26 2.29 12.77
C PHE A 109 17.03 2.62 11.30
N LEU A 110 15.86 2.31 10.75
CA LEU A 110 15.50 2.63 9.37
C LEU A 110 15.58 4.14 9.09
N THR A 111 15.05 4.95 10.00
CA THR A 111 15.04 6.42 9.86
C THR A 111 16.43 7.02 10.04
N SER A 112 17.26 6.47 10.93
CA SER A 112 18.64 6.94 11.14
C SER A 112 19.55 6.67 9.92
N LEU A 113 19.18 5.68 9.10
CA LEU A 113 19.81 5.37 7.82
C LEU A 113 19.09 6.03 6.63
N GLU A 114 18.36 7.12 6.89
CA GLU A 114 17.67 7.97 5.91
C GLU A 114 16.57 7.28 5.10
N MET A 115 16.10 6.10 5.52
CA MET A 115 14.96 5.44 4.90
C MET A 115 13.66 5.86 5.58
N THR A 116 12.79 6.54 4.83
CA THR A 116 11.47 6.95 5.32
C THR A 116 10.36 6.02 4.80
N ARG A 117 9.20 6.06 5.47
CA ARG A 117 8.01 5.34 4.99
C ARG A 117 7.63 5.75 3.58
N LEU A 118 7.78 7.04 3.26
CA LEU A 118 7.43 7.58 1.95
C LEU A 118 8.33 7.02 0.86
N ASP A 119 9.64 6.89 1.13
CA ASP A 119 10.60 6.31 0.18
C ASP A 119 10.26 4.86 -0.12
N ALA A 120 9.94 4.06 0.93
CA ALA A 120 9.53 2.67 0.78
C ALA A 120 8.25 2.53 -0.06
N ILE A 121 7.23 3.36 0.19
CA ILE A 121 5.99 3.37 -0.59
C ILE A 121 6.27 3.81 -2.02
N SER A 122 7.05 4.86 -2.23
CA SER A 122 7.41 5.37 -3.56
C SER A 122 8.15 4.31 -4.38
N PHE A 123 9.09 3.59 -3.76
CA PHE A 123 9.81 2.51 -4.45
C PHE A 123 8.87 1.37 -4.87
N ILE A 124 7.98 0.92 -3.98
CA ILE A 124 7.02 -0.15 -4.31
C ILE A 124 6.05 0.31 -5.39
N SER A 125 5.65 1.58 -5.39
CA SER A 125 4.76 2.16 -6.39
C SER A 125 5.44 2.30 -7.76
N HIS A 126 6.72 2.60 -7.79
CA HIS A 126 7.49 2.85 -9.01
C HIS A 126 8.40 1.67 -9.41
N GLY A 127 8.83 0.84 -8.45
CA GLY A 127 9.79 -0.24 -8.65
C GLY A 127 9.20 -1.56 -9.17
N ASN A 128 7.90 -1.80 -9.05
CA ASN A 128 7.24 -3.00 -9.59
C ASN A 128 7.12 -3.01 -11.13
N GLY A 129 7.65 -1.99 -11.81
CA GLY A 129 7.73 -1.93 -13.27
C GLY A 129 8.96 -2.61 -13.90
N LEU A 130 9.90 -3.15 -13.11
CA LEU A 130 11.18 -3.70 -13.59
C LEU A 130 11.37 -5.18 -13.26
N SER A 131 10.41 -6.02 -13.60
CA SER A 131 10.61 -7.46 -13.69
C SER A 131 9.98 -7.98 -14.98
N VAL A 132 10.52 -7.57 -16.13
CA VAL A 132 10.43 -8.31 -17.39
C VAL A 132 11.84 -8.39 -17.93
N GLU A 133 12.32 -9.64 -18.01
CA GLU A 133 13.59 -10.01 -18.62
C GLU A 133 13.76 -9.47 -20.04
N GLY A 134 14.94 -8.98 -20.31
CA GLY A 134 15.59 -9.13 -21.62
C GLY A 134 15.38 -8.04 -22.65
N GLY A 135 16.46 -7.34 -22.98
CA GLY A 135 16.67 -6.79 -24.33
C GLY A 135 16.91 -5.28 -24.39
N GLU A 136 18.17 -5.01 -24.65
CA GLU A 136 18.77 -3.75 -25.09
C GLU A 136 17.87 -2.92 -26.04
N THR A 137 17.75 -1.63 -25.81
CA THR A 137 18.23 -0.57 -26.75
C THR A 137 17.92 0.82 -26.17
N ALA A 138 18.88 1.71 -26.43
CA ALA A 138 19.00 3.07 -26.00
C ALA A 138 18.01 4.04 -26.68
N ASP A 139 17.92 5.24 -26.04
CA ASP A 139 17.53 6.54 -26.58
C ASP A 139 16.15 6.69 -27.23
N GLU A 140 15.31 7.44 -26.55
CA GLU A 140 14.54 8.61 -26.96
C GLU A 140 13.29 8.79 -26.05
N ASP A 141 13.04 10.07 -25.68
CA ASP A 141 11.82 10.64 -25.10
C ASP A 141 11.74 10.79 -23.58
N LEU A 142 12.37 11.87 -23.12
CA LEU A 142 12.24 12.44 -21.76
C LEU A 142 10.88 13.16 -21.49
N GLU A 143 10.00 13.28 -22.48
CA GLU A 143 8.72 13.99 -22.32
C GLU A 143 7.50 13.09 -22.07
N THR A 144 7.64 11.75 -22.14
CA THR A 144 6.54 10.80 -21.89
C THR A 144 6.55 10.17 -20.50
N ALA A 145 7.58 10.40 -19.70
CA ALA A 145 7.75 9.76 -18.38
C ALA A 145 6.82 10.35 -17.30
N GLU A 146 6.49 11.66 -17.36
CA GLU A 146 5.63 12.30 -16.35
C GLU A 146 4.16 11.86 -16.43
N ASN A 147 3.69 11.40 -17.58
CA ASN A 147 2.29 10.99 -17.78
C ASN A 147 2.02 9.50 -17.49
N LYS A 148 3.07 8.66 -17.42
CA LYS A 148 2.94 7.24 -17.06
C LYS A 148 2.97 7.02 -15.54
N THR A 149 3.74 7.81 -14.80
CA THR A 149 3.88 7.70 -13.34
C THR A 149 2.60 8.06 -12.59
N GLY A 150 1.81 9.01 -13.08
CA GLY A 150 0.53 9.37 -12.47
C GLY A 150 -0.56 8.30 -12.62
N LYS A 151 -0.55 7.54 -13.71
CA LYS A 151 -1.52 6.46 -13.94
C LYS A 151 -1.24 5.23 -13.08
N ASP A 152 0.03 4.89 -12.86
CA ASP A 152 0.39 3.73 -12.03
C ASP A 152 0.08 3.95 -10.54
N ALA A 153 0.30 5.15 -10.01
CA ALA A 153 -0.05 5.49 -8.63
C ALA A 153 -1.58 5.46 -8.40
N LEU A 154 -2.36 5.98 -9.35
CA LEU A 154 -3.82 5.94 -9.27
C LEU A 154 -4.35 4.50 -9.32
N SER A 155 -3.82 3.65 -10.19
CA SER A 155 -4.24 2.25 -10.30
C SER A 155 -3.90 1.39 -9.07
N GLN A 156 -2.95 1.82 -8.24
CA GLN A 156 -2.57 1.12 -7.01
C GLN A 156 -3.45 1.46 -5.81
N TYR A 157 -3.97 2.70 -5.75
CA TYR A 157 -4.72 3.21 -4.60
C TYR A 157 -6.16 3.55 -4.91
N ALA A 158 -6.56 3.46 -6.17
CA ALA A 158 -7.90 3.78 -6.62
C ALA A 158 -8.42 2.73 -7.61
N VAL A 159 -9.69 2.40 -7.47
CA VAL A 159 -10.39 1.52 -8.41
C VAL A 159 -10.95 2.36 -9.55
N ASP A 160 -10.58 2.05 -10.79
CA ASP A 160 -11.18 2.67 -11.98
C ASP A 160 -12.60 2.13 -12.19
N LEU A 161 -13.60 2.97 -11.88
CA LEU A 161 -15.00 2.59 -12.03
C LEU A 161 -15.44 2.52 -13.51
N ILE A 162 -14.76 3.21 -14.41
CA ILE A 162 -15.05 3.12 -15.85
C ILE A 162 -14.59 1.76 -16.39
N ALA A 163 -13.37 1.32 -16.02
CA ALA A 163 -12.87 -0.01 -16.39
C ALA A 163 -13.82 -1.11 -15.86
N LYS A 164 -14.22 -1.01 -14.58
CA LYS A 164 -15.16 -1.93 -13.93
C LYS A 164 -16.53 -1.96 -14.62
N ALA A 165 -17.00 -0.80 -15.12
CA ALA A 165 -18.25 -0.70 -15.90
C ALA A 165 -18.14 -1.37 -17.27
N ILE A 166 -17.02 -1.19 -17.98
CA ILE A 166 -16.76 -1.83 -19.27
C ILE A 166 -16.72 -3.35 -19.15
N GLU A 167 -16.13 -3.87 -18.06
CA GLU A 167 -16.07 -5.30 -17.75
C GLU A 167 -17.43 -5.90 -17.32
N GLY A 168 -18.45 -5.07 -17.11
CA GLY A 168 -19.77 -5.51 -16.65
C GLY A 168 -19.81 -5.89 -15.15
N ASN A 169 -18.80 -5.47 -14.37
CA ASN A 169 -18.65 -5.77 -12.96
C ASN A 169 -19.34 -4.75 -12.03
N ILE A 170 -20.29 -3.97 -12.57
CA ILE A 170 -21.10 -3.01 -11.80
C ILE A 170 -22.56 -3.48 -11.81
N ASP A 171 -23.15 -3.53 -10.62
CA ASP A 171 -24.57 -3.84 -10.49
C ASP A 171 -25.44 -2.73 -11.06
N PRO A 172 -26.58 -3.09 -11.74
CA PRO A 172 -27.48 -2.11 -12.32
C PRO A 172 -28.10 -1.23 -11.22
N LEU A 173 -28.00 0.09 -11.41
CA LEU A 173 -28.57 1.06 -10.48
C LEU A 173 -30.11 1.14 -10.64
N ILE A 174 -30.85 0.72 -9.62
CA ILE A 174 -32.30 0.71 -9.61
C ILE A 174 -32.83 1.85 -8.73
N GLY A 175 -33.72 2.69 -9.27
CA GLY A 175 -34.45 3.68 -8.50
C GLY A 175 -33.73 4.97 -8.12
N ARG A 176 -32.47 5.20 -8.58
CA ARG A 176 -31.65 6.36 -8.24
C ARG A 176 -31.24 7.23 -9.44
N SER A 177 -32.03 7.17 -10.54
CA SER A 177 -31.73 7.93 -11.77
C SER A 177 -31.74 9.44 -11.54
N ALA A 178 -32.65 9.95 -10.70
CA ALA A 178 -32.73 11.38 -10.39
C ALA A 178 -31.49 11.92 -9.67
N GLU A 179 -30.91 11.15 -8.77
CA GLU A 179 -29.69 11.49 -8.06
C GLU A 179 -28.46 11.49 -8.99
N VAL A 180 -28.38 10.53 -9.92
CA VAL A 180 -27.34 10.51 -10.96
C VAL A 180 -27.50 11.71 -11.91
N ASP A 181 -28.68 12.04 -12.36
CA ASP A 181 -28.95 13.22 -13.20
C ASP A 181 -28.54 14.50 -12.48
N ARG A 182 -28.84 14.60 -11.20
CA ARG A 182 -28.41 15.73 -10.35
C ARG A 182 -26.90 15.81 -10.21
N THR A 183 -26.23 14.68 -10.06
CA THR A 183 -24.77 14.59 -10.01
C THR A 183 -24.14 15.08 -11.31
N ILE A 184 -24.65 14.62 -12.46
CA ILE A 184 -24.21 15.07 -13.79
C ILE A 184 -24.35 16.58 -13.91
N GLN A 185 -25.50 17.16 -13.51
CA GLN A 185 -25.74 18.60 -13.55
C GLN A 185 -24.73 19.38 -12.68
N ILE A 186 -24.34 18.83 -11.50
CA ILE A 186 -23.36 19.47 -10.60
C ILE A 186 -21.97 19.39 -11.21
N LEU A 187 -21.56 18.24 -11.72
CA LEU A 187 -20.23 18.03 -12.33
C LEU A 187 -20.03 18.91 -13.59
N CYS A 188 -21.07 19.19 -14.34
CA CYS A 188 -21.01 20.06 -15.51
C CYS A 188 -20.91 21.57 -15.20
N ARG A 189 -20.95 21.98 -13.92
CA ARG A 189 -20.78 23.38 -13.54
C ARG A 189 -19.35 23.82 -13.69
N ARG A 190 -19.14 25.12 -13.98
CA ARG A 190 -17.80 25.73 -14.04
C ARG A 190 -17.14 25.87 -12.67
N THR A 191 -17.94 26.05 -11.62
CA THR A 191 -17.51 26.22 -10.23
C THR A 191 -18.46 25.46 -9.32
N LYS A 192 -18.00 25.07 -8.11
CA LYS A 192 -18.79 24.29 -7.12
C LYS A 192 -19.35 23.00 -7.73
N ASN A 193 -18.48 22.30 -8.48
CA ASN A 193 -18.80 21.08 -9.21
C ASN A 193 -18.54 19.80 -8.37
N ASN A 194 -18.43 19.91 -7.05
CA ASN A 194 -18.20 18.78 -6.15
C ASN A 194 -19.51 18.32 -5.51
N PRO A 195 -20.14 17.23 -5.97
CA PRO A 195 -21.31 16.67 -5.32
C PRO A 195 -20.96 16.00 -3.99
N LEU A 196 -21.78 16.22 -2.96
CA LEU A 196 -21.68 15.56 -1.67
C LEU A 196 -22.95 14.74 -1.45
N TYR A 197 -22.79 13.43 -1.18
CA TYR A 197 -23.89 12.54 -0.83
C TYR A 197 -23.97 12.37 0.69
N VAL A 198 -25.09 12.75 1.28
CA VAL A 198 -25.35 12.62 2.71
C VAL A 198 -26.50 11.65 2.92
N GLY A 199 -26.38 10.74 3.86
CA GLY A 199 -27.40 9.74 4.20
C GLY A 199 -26.85 8.65 5.10
N ASP A 200 -27.71 7.80 5.63
CA ASP A 200 -27.36 6.68 6.51
C ASP A 200 -26.45 5.66 5.80
N PRO A 201 -25.68 4.86 6.57
CA PRO A 201 -24.93 3.73 6.01
C PRO A 201 -25.87 2.77 5.25
N GLY A 202 -25.39 2.24 4.11
CA GLY A 202 -26.13 1.24 3.32
C GLY A 202 -27.22 1.78 2.40
N VAL A 203 -27.50 3.10 2.34
CA VAL A 203 -28.54 3.67 1.45
C VAL A 203 -28.12 3.78 -0.03
N GLY A 204 -26.94 3.25 -0.40
CA GLY A 204 -26.49 3.20 -1.79
C GLY A 204 -25.76 4.47 -2.29
N LYS A 205 -25.06 5.21 -1.41
CA LYS A 205 -24.29 6.39 -1.81
C LYS A 205 -23.21 6.06 -2.85
N THR A 206 -22.48 4.96 -2.65
CA THR A 206 -21.43 4.47 -3.57
C THR A 206 -22.04 4.01 -4.91
N ALA A 207 -23.20 3.39 -4.87
CA ALA A 207 -23.90 2.93 -6.07
C ALA A 207 -24.28 4.09 -7.04
N ILE A 208 -24.40 5.33 -6.54
CA ILE A 208 -24.62 6.51 -7.41
C ILE A 208 -23.37 6.80 -8.25
N ALA A 209 -22.16 6.67 -7.68
CA ALA A 209 -20.91 6.85 -8.43
C ALA A 209 -20.70 5.73 -9.46
N GLU A 210 -21.03 4.49 -9.11
CA GLU A 210 -21.01 3.34 -10.02
C GLU A 210 -22.03 3.50 -11.14
N GLY A 211 -23.25 3.95 -10.83
CA GLY A 211 -24.27 4.25 -11.84
C GLY A 211 -23.90 5.42 -12.76
N LEU A 212 -23.15 6.40 -12.28
CA LEU A 212 -22.57 7.45 -13.12
C LEU A 212 -21.52 6.89 -14.08
N ALA A 213 -20.64 6.01 -13.61
CA ALA A 213 -19.65 5.33 -14.44
C ALA A 213 -20.32 4.53 -15.56
N GLN A 214 -21.38 3.79 -15.25
CA GLN A 214 -22.16 3.06 -16.24
C GLN A 214 -22.76 3.98 -17.30
N ARG A 215 -23.34 5.14 -16.92
CA ARG A 215 -23.87 6.10 -17.87
C ARG A 215 -22.82 6.76 -18.75
N ILE A 216 -21.59 6.93 -18.26
CA ILE A 216 -20.46 7.42 -19.07
C ILE A 216 -20.11 6.39 -20.14
N VAL A 217 -20.02 5.11 -19.78
CA VAL A 217 -19.77 4.00 -20.72
C VAL A 217 -20.89 3.87 -21.75
N ASP A 218 -22.15 3.98 -21.31
CA ASP A 218 -23.32 3.94 -22.18
C ASP A 218 -23.47 5.20 -23.09
N GLY A 219 -22.64 6.22 -22.88
CA GLY A 219 -22.65 7.46 -23.64
C GLY A 219 -23.85 8.37 -23.35
N THR A 220 -24.65 8.08 -22.28
CA THR A 220 -25.89 8.81 -21.93
C THR A 220 -25.59 10.03 -21.02
N VAL A 221 -24.42 10.65 -21.17
CA VAL A 221 -23.95 11.85 -20.45
C VAL A 221 -23.65 12.99 -21.44
N PRO A 222 -23.61 14.25 -20.96
CA PRO A 222 -23.16 15.37 -21.78
C PRO A 222 -21.73 15.17 -22.29
N GLU A 223 -21.40 15.81 -23.43
CA GLU A 223 -20.09 15.65 -24.10
C GLU A 223 -18.89 15.92 -23.19
N ILE A 224 -19.02 16.86 -22.25
CA ILE A 224 -17.99 17.22 -21.28
C ILE A 224 -17.59 16.02 -20.39
N LEU A 225 -18.51 15.09 -20.13
CA LEU A 225 -18.27 13.93 -19.26
C LEU A 225 -17.99 12.64 -20.04
N LYS A 226 -18.11 12.61 -21.35
CA LYS A 226 -17.90 11.38 -22.15
C LYS A 226 -16.47 10.83 -22.06
N SER A 227 -15.48 11.70 -21.86
CA SER A 227 -14.06 11.33 -21.69
C SER A 227 -13.60 11.31 -20.22
N ALA A 228 -14.54 11.46 -19.28
CA ALA A 228 -14.20 11.49 -17.86
C ALA A 228 -13.90 10.08 -17.36
N VAL A 229 -12.90 9.99 -16.47
CA VAL A 229 -12.57 8.76 -15.73
C VAL A 229 -12.93 8.98 -14.27
N ILE A 230 -13.52 7.98 -13.64
CA ILE A 230 -13.91 8.02 -12.22
C ILE A 230 -13.05 7.03 -11.46
N TYR A 231 -12.32 7.53 -10.49
CA TYR A 231 -11.52 6.73 -9.56
C TYR A 231 -12.17 6.72 -8.18
N SER A 232 -12.38 5.54 -7.61
CA SER A 232 -12.80 5.34 -6.22
C SER A 232 -11.56 5.15 -5.36
N LEU A 233 -11.34 6.06 -4.39
CA LEU A 233 -10.31 5.91 -3.37
C LEU A 233 -10.91 5.16 -2.19
N ASP A 234 -10.29 4.05 -1.80
CA ASP A 234 -10.59 3.34 -0.57
C ASP A 234 -9.60 3.82 0.51
N MET A 235 -10.13 4.47 1.56
CA MET A 235 -9.34 5.09 2.64
C MET A 235 -9.46 4.29 3.94
#